data_8aac0259d7716ee3dd23c43569118ee1
#
_entry.id   8aac0259d7716ee3dd23c43569118ee1
#
_cell.length_a   1.000
_cell.length_b   1.000
_cell.length_c   1.000
_cell.angle_alpha   90.00
_cell.angle_beta   90.00
_cell.angle_gamma   90.00
#
_symmetry.space_group_name_H-M   'P 1'
#
loop_
_entity.id
_entity.type
_entity.pdbx_description
1 polymer ?
#
loop_
_entity_poly.entity_id
_entity_poly.type
_entity_poly.pdbx_seq_one_letter_code
_entity_poly.pdbx_strand_id
1 'polypeptide(L)'
;ENGSLKANIESYCKLLSLSSVATNYESAALDAAKAKLSYQDYLYKLLQQQIIDRVDRSVNARIKKAGFKYLATLEEFDFSFQPQIDEKLIRELATLSFLDSATNILLLGAPGVGKTHLSIAIGLEATKQRRRVKFINAEDLTNELIAANRSNTLTDYLESMSRVELLIIDEIGYLELSKET
;
A
#
# COMPACT_ATOMS: atom_id res chain seq x y z
N GLU A 1 8.28 -34.01 -27.05
CA GLU A 1 7.20 -33.05 -27.39
C GLU A 1 6.70 -32.22 -26.17
N ASN A 2 6.56 -32.85 -24.97
CA ASN A 2 6.09 -32.16 -23.77
C ASN A 2 7.03 -31.01 -23.29
N GLY A 3 8.36 -31.15 -23.46
CA GLY A 3 9.30 -30.10 -23.08
C GLY A 3 9.17 -28.82 -23.90
N SER A 4 8.81 -28.93 -25.18
CA SER A 4 8.58 -27.78 -26.06
C SER A 4 7.29 -27.03 -25.70
N LEU A 5 6.21 -27.76 -25.36
CA LEU A 5 4.92 -27.15 -24.99
C LEU A 5 5.02 -26.38 -23.68
N LYS A 6 5.67 -26.96 -22.67
CA LYS A 6 5.90 -26.32 -21.37
C LYS A 6 6.71 -25.01 -21.53
N ALA A 7 7.83 -25.08 -22.24
CA ALA A 7 8.67 -23.91 -22.51
C ALA A 7 7.92 -22.79 -23.24
N ASN A 8 7.07 -23.14 -24.20
CA ASN A 8 6.24 -22.18 -24.92
C ASN A 8 5.19 -21.51 -24.01
N ILE A 9 4.49 -22.30 -23.16
CA ILE A 9 3.53 -21.76 -22.19
C ILE A 9 4.23 -20.78 -21.26
N GLU A 10 5.35 -21.15 -20.66
CA GLU A 10 6.12 -20.29 -19.76
C GLU A 10 6.59 -19.01 -20.46
N SER A 11 7.07 -19.12 -21.71
CA SER A 11 7.47 -17.96 -22.52
C SER A 11 6.31 -17.01 -22.79
N TYR A 12 5.14 -17.53 -23.19
CA TYR A 12 3.96 -16.73 -23.45
C TYR A 12 3.41 -16.08 -22.17
N CYS A 13 3.40 -16.84 -21.07
CA CYS A 13 3.02 -16.28 -19.77
C CYS A 13 3.94 -15.13 -19.35
N LYS A 14 5.24 -15.23 -19.61
CA LYS A 14 6.19 -14.14 -19.35
C LYS A 14 5.91 -12.92 -20.20
N LEU A 15 5.70 -13.09 -21.51
CA LEU A 15 5.37 -12.00 -22.43
C LEU A 15 4.07 -11.28 -22.05
N LEU A 16 3.06 -12.03 -21.60
CA LEU A 16 1.77 -11.52 -21.17
C LEU A 16 1.73 -11.10 -19.69
N SER A 17 2.84 -11.20 -18.96
CA SER A 17 2.93 -10.91 -17.51
C SER A 17 1.93 -11.74 -16.69
N LEU A 18 1.74 -13.01 -17.03
CA LEU A 18 0.86 -13.98 -16.37
C LEU A 18 1.66 -14.89 -15.41
N SER A 19 2.34 -14.31 -14.44
CA SER A 19 3.26 -15.05 -13.56
C SER A 19 2.57 -16.10 -12.69
N SER A 20 1.35 -15.83 -12.21
CA SER A 20 0.60 -16.81 -11.42
C SER A 20 0.13 -17.98 -12.29
N VAL A 21 -0.29 -17.73 -13.52
CA VAL A 21 -0.59 -18.77 -14.49
C VAL A 21 0.65 -19.62 -14.74
N ALA A 22 1.80 -19.01 -15.03
CA ALA A 22 3.05 -19.74 -15.28
C ALA A 22 3.44 -20.69 -14.14
N THR A 23 3.19 -20.28 -12.89
CA THR A 23 3.52 -21.09 -11.71
C THR A 23 2.52 -22.21 -11.45
N ASN A 24 1.23 -21.98 -11.70
CA ASN A 24 0.15 -22.84 -11.18
C ASN A 24 -0.60 -23.65 -12.25
N TYR A 25 -0.38 -23.43 -13.57
CA TYR A 25 -1.20 -24.04 -14.61
C TYR A 25 -1.18 -25.59 -14.59
N GLU A 26 -0.01 -26.21 -14.28
CA GLU A 26 0.12 -27.68 -14.24
C GLU A 26 -0.67 -28.27 -13.06
N SER A 27 -0.50 -27.71 -11.85
CA SER A 27 -1.24 -28.17 -10.67
C SER A 27 -2.74 -27.94 -10.82
N ALA A 28 -3.13 -26.77 -11.32
CA ALA A 28 -4.53 -26.45 -11.58
C ALA A 28 -5.16 -27.38 -12.62
N ALA A 29 -4.40 -27.82 -13.65
CA ALA A 29 -4.87 -28.79 -14.61
C ALA A 29 -5.12 -30.18 -14.00
N LEU A 30 -4.21 -30.62 -13.11
CA LEU A 30 -4.39 -31.89 -12.39
C LEU A 30 -5.61 -31.84 -11.46
N ASP A 31 -5.82 -30.74 -10.76
CA ASP A 31 -6.96 -30.58 -9.86
C ASP A 31 -8.28 -30.47 -10.65
N ALA A 32 -8.27 -29.79 -11.79
CA ALA A 32 -9.42 -29.71 -12.70
C ALA A 32 -9.80 -31.12 -13.25
N ALA A 33 -8.80 -31.93 -13.62
CA ALA A 33 -9.02 -33.27 -14.08
C ALA A 33 -9.63 -34.18 -12.98
N LYS A 34 -9.12 -34.09 -11.74
CA LYS A 34 -9.66 -34.84 -10.58
C LYS A 34 -11.11 -34.42 -10.29
N ALA A 35 -11.40 -33.13 -10.36
CA ALA A 35 -12.72 -32.55 -10.10
C ALA A 35 -13.68 -32.65 -11.31
N LYS A 36 -13.23 -33.20 -12.44
CA LYS A 36 -13.99 -33.29 -13.71
C LYS A 36 -14.55 -31.93 -14.16
N LEU A 37 -13.79 -30.86 -14.00
CA LEU A 37 -14.17 -29.53 -14.44
C LEU A 37 -14.16 -29.43 -15.96
N SER A 38 -15.00 -28.54 -16.51
CA SER A 38 -14.90 -28.19 -17.92
C SER A 38 -13.61 -27.41 -18.21
N TYR A 39 -13.15 -27.40 -19.47
CA TYR A 39 -11.99 -26.61 -19.87
C TYR A 39 -12.22 -25.11 -19.61
N GLN A 40 -13.47 -24.64 -19.72
CA GLN A 40 -13.84 -23.26 -19.44
C GLN A 40 -13.70 -22.93 -17.94
N ASP A 41 -14.17 -23.82 -17.06
CA ASP A 41 -14.03 -23.63 -15.60
C ASP A 41 -12.57 -23.65 -15.17
N TYR A 42 -11.75 -24.53 -15.76
CA TYR A 42 -10.30 -24.56 -15.52
C TYR A 42 -9.66 -23.21 -15.90
N LEU A 43 -9.92 -22.71 -17.12
CA LEU A 43 -9.36 -21.46 -17.60
C LEU A 43 -9.84 -20.28 -16.74
N TYR A 44 -11.14 -20.24 -16.41
CA TYR A 44 -11.71 -19.20 -15.55
C TYR A 44 -11.01 -19.14 -14.20
N LYS A 45 -10.88 -20.27 -13.49
CA LYS A 45 -10.21 -20.33 -12.18
C LYS A 45 -8.75 -19.89 -12.25
N LEU A 46 -8.04 -20.30 -13.29
CA LEU A 46 -6.64 -19.95 -13.50
C LEU A 46 -6.45 -18.44 -13.71
N LEU A 47 -7.31 -17.83 -14.52
CA LEU A 47 -7.30 -16.37 -14.75
C LEU A 47 -7.77 -15.60 -13.52
N GLN A 48 -8.76 -16.10 -12.79
CA GLN A 48 -9.23 -15.50 -11.54
C GLN A 48 -8.09 -15.43 -10.51
N GLN A 49 -7.36 -16.53 -10.30
CA GLN A 49 -6.20 -16.55 -9.41
C GLN A 49 -5.11 -15.57 -9.85
N GLN A 50 -4.86 -15.48 -11.16
CA GLN A 50 -3.90 -14.48 -11.70
C GLN A 50 -4.29 -13.03 -11.36
N ILE A 51 -5.58 -12.72 -11.41
CA ILE A 51 -6.08 -11.38 -11.06
C ILE A 51 -5.87 -11.11 -9.57
N ILE A 52 -6.27 -12.05 -8.71
CA ILE A 52 -6.10 -11.95 -7.25
C ILE A 52 -4.63 -11.70 -6.91
N ASP A 53 -3.73 -12.57 -7.37
CA ASP A 53 -2.29 -12.47 -7.08
C ASP A 53 -1.66 -11.18 -7.65
N ARG A 54 -2.17 -10.67 -8.78
CA ARG A 54 -1.71 -9.39 -9.35
C ARG A 54 -2.14 -8.22 -8.48
N VAL A 55 -3.37 -8.22 -7.98
CA VAL A 55 -3.89 -7.19 -7.08
C VAL A 55 -3.08 -7.20 -5.78
N ASP A 56 -2.90 -8.36 -5.15
CA ASP A 56 -2.17 -8.51 -3.89
C ASP A 56 -0.72 -8.04 -4.02
N ARG A 57 -0.02 -8.42 -5.09
CA ARG A 57 1.35 -7.93 -5.37
C ARG A 57 1.39 -6.43 -5.55
N SER A 58 0.40 -5.85 -6.23
CA SER A 58 0.31 -4.40 -6.43
C SER A 58 0.09 -3.67 -5.10
N VAL A 59 -0.80 -4.17 -4.24
CA VAL A 59 -1.04 -3.62 -2.91
C VAL A 59 0.22 -3.72 -2.05
N ASN A 60 0.83 -4.91 -1.97
CA ASN A 60 2.05 -5.11 -1.19
C ASN A 60 3.21 -4.22 -1.65
N ALA A 61 3.38 -4.01 -2.96
CA ALA A 61 4.38 -3.10 -3.49
C ALA A 61 4.10 -1.64 -3.07
N ARG A 62 2.84 -1.21 -3.03
CA ARG A 62 2.45 0.13 -2.55
C ARG A 62 2.68 0.29 -1.06
N ILE A 63 2.31 -0.71 -0.25
CA ILE A 63 2.58 -0.73 1.20
C ILE A 63 4.07 -0.56 1.46
N LYS A 64 4.91 -1.35 0.77
CA LYS A 64 6.37 -1.23 0.88
C LYS A 64 6.88 0.16 0.47
N LYS A 65 6.32 0.74 -0.60
CA LYS A 65 6.70 2.06 -1.11
C LYS A 65 6.23 3.19 -0.19
N ALA A 66 5.14 3.00 0.54
CA ALA A 66 4.61 4.01 1.47
C ALA A 66 5.55 4.29 2.65
N GLY A 67 6.43 3.35 3.02
CA GLY A 67 7.44 3.57 4.06
C GLY A 67 6.92 3.47 5.49
N PHE A 68 5.81 2.74 5.73
CA PHE A 68 5.30 2.54 7.08
C PHE A 68 6.35 1.85 7.97
N LYS A 69 6.49 2.33 9.23
CA LYS A 69 7.40 1.74 10.23
C LYS A 69 7.00 0.30 10.60
N TYR A 70 5.70 0.02 10.61
CA TYR A 70 5.07 -1.29 10.84
C TYR A 70 3.71 -1.30 10.16
N LEU A 71 3.04 -2.44 10.13
CA LEU A 71 1.65 -2.50 9.66
C LEU A 71 0.72 -2.41 10.86
N ALA A 72 -0.32 -1.61 10.71
CA ALA A 72 -1.38 -1.43 11.69
C ALA A 72 -2.72 -1.34 10.97
N THR A 73 -3.72 -2.00 11.49
CA THR A 73 -5.08 -1.97 10.96
C THR A 73 -6.04 -1.33 11.94
N LEU A 74 -7.22 -0.90 11.47
CA LEU A 74 -8.25 -0.37 12.36
C LEU A 74 -8.86 -1.47 13.23
N GLU A 75 -8.87 -2.71 12.77
CA GLU A 75 -9.37 -3.88 13.49
C GLU A 75 -8.49 -4.23 14.69
N GLU A 76 -7.19 -3.91 14.62
CA GLU A 76 -6.23 -4.12 15.70
C GLU A 76 -6.22 -2.97 16.72
N PHE A 77 -6.91 -1.86 16.44
CA PHE A 77 -6.96 -0.72 17.34
C PHE A 77 -8.02 -0.92 18.42
N ASP A 78 -7.60 -0.92 19.68
CA ASP A 78 -8.54 -1.04 20.81
C ASP A 78 -9.12 0.33 21.18
N PHE A 79 -10.29 0.63 20.63
CA PHE A 79 -11.03 1.86 20.95
C PHE A 79 -11.51 1.91 22.40
N SER A 80 -11.65 0.77 23.08
CA SER A 80 -12.05 0.72 24.49
C SER A 80 -10.97 1.28 25.42
N PHE A 81 -9.69 1.14 25.03
CA PHE A 81 -8.56 1.71 25.74
C PHE A 81 -8.48 3.24 25.63
N GLN A 82 -9.06 3.81 24.58
CA GLN A 82 -9.08 5.26 24.31
C GLN A 82 -10.50 5.79 24.05
N PRO A 83 -11.37 5.82 25.09
CA PRO A 83 -12.78 6.18 24.91
C PRO A 83 -13.04 7.62 24.46
N GLN A 84 -12.01 8.47 24.45
CA GLN A 84 -12.10 9.84 23.94
C GLN A 84 -11.97 9.92 22.40
N ILE A 85 -11.53 8.83 21.74
CA ILE A 85 -11.43 8.76 20.30
C ILE A 85 -12.81 8.37 19.74
N ASP A 86 -13.36 9.21 18.89
CA ASP A 86 -14.59 8.90 18.16
C ASP A 86 -14.30 7.84 17.07
N GLU A 87 -14.63 6.58 17.40
CA GLU A 87 -14.48 5.46 16.48
C GLU A 87 -15.21 5.69 15.14
N LYS A 88 -16.42 6.29 15.19
CA LYS A 88 -17.20 6.57 13.99
C LYS A 88 -16.47 7.53 13.07
N LEU A 89 -15.89 8.60 13.62
CA LEU A 89 -15.08 9.55 12.87
C LEU A 89 -13.85 8.88 12.25
N ILE A 90 -13.13 8.04 13.01
CA ILE A 90 -11.96 7.32 12.48
C ILE A 90 -12.35 6.39 11.33
N ARG A 91 -13.46 5.66 11.45
CA ARG A 91 -13.98 4.80 10.37
C ARG A 91 -14.44 5.61 9.15
N GLU A 92 -14.99 6.80 9.35
CA GLU A 92 -15.32 7.73 8.27
C GLU A 92 -14.04 8.20 7.55
N LEU A 93 -12.99 8.59 8.28
CA LEU A 93 -11.71 8.95 7.69
C LEU A 93 -11.09 7.81 6.88
N ALA A 94 -11.29 6.56 7.30
CA ALA A 94 -10.82 5.39 6.56
C ALA A 94 -11.55 5.16 5.23
N THR A 95 -12.70 5.80 4.98
CA THR A 95 -13.31 5.84 3.64
C THR A 95 -12.54 6.67 2.64
N LEU A 96 -11.63 7.55 3.13
CA LEU A 96 -10.75 8.44 2.36
C LEU A 96 -11.48 9.59 1.64
N SER A 97 -12.73 9.88 1.98
CA SER A 97 -13.50 10.99 1.39
C SER A 97 -12.82 12.35 1.60
N PHE A 98 -12.04 12.50 2.66
CA PHE A 98 -11.24 13.71 2.93
C PHE A 98 -10.17 13.99 1.87
N LEU A 99 -9.68 12.97 1.15
CA LEU A 99 -8.73 13.16 0.05
C LEU A 99 -9.38 13.87 -1.15
N ASP A 100 -10.65 13.54 -1.44
CA ASP A 100 -11.36 14.12 -2.57
C ASP A 100 -11.72 15.59 -2.31
N SER A 101 -11.87 15.98 -1.03
CA SER A 101 -12.07 17.37 -0.60
C SER A 101 -10.78 18.12 -0.24
N ALA A 102 -9.61 17.50 -0.44
CA ALA A 102 -8.31 18.02 -0.06
C ALA A 102 -8.24 18.53 1.39
N THR A 103 -8.94 17.85 2.30
CA THR A 103 -8.97 18.18 3.72
C THR A 103 -7.77 17.60 4.44
N ASN A 104 -7.10 18.38 5.28
CA ASN A 104 -6.02 17.91 6.12
C ASN A 104 -6.55 17.38 7.46
N ILE A 105 -5.91 16.31 7.96
CA ILE A 105 -6.22 15.71 9.26
C ILE A 105 -5.06 15.97 10.21
N LEU A 106 -5.37 16.42 11.43
CA LEU A 106 -4.39 16.61 12.48
C LEU A 106 -4.76 15.74 13.69
N LEU A 107 -3.88 14.78 14.04
CA LEU A 107 -4.04 13.90 15.18
C LEU A 107 -3.27 14.48 16.38
N LEU A 108 -3.99 15.00 17.37
CA LEU A 108 -3.44 15.60 18.59
C LEU A 108 -3.69 14.70 19.80
N GLY A 109 -2.72 14.63 20.70
CA GLY A 109 -2.86 13.88 21.95
C GLY A 109 -1.51 13.51 22.58
N ALA A 110 -1.55 12.99 23.79
CA ALA A 110 -0.37 12.56 24.54
C ALA A 110 0.41 11.43 23.80
N PRO A 111 1.69 11.21 24.10
CA PRO A 111 2.42 10.03 23.63
C PRO A 111 1.70 8.74 24.02
N GLY A 112 1.75 7.72 23.15
CA GLY A 112 1.18 6.39 23.43
C GLY A 112 -0.32 6.23 23.22
N VAL A 113 -1.09 7.29 22.88
CA VAL A 113 -2.55 7.18 22.66
C VAL A 113 -2.94 6.57 21.31
N GLY A 114 -1.99 6.14 20.47
CA GLY A 114 -2.26 5.45 19.22
C GLY A 114 -2.35 6.33 17.97
N LYS A 115 -1.90 7.59 18.00
CA LYS A 115 -1.91 8.51 16.83
C LYS A 115 -1.23 7.89 15.62
N THR A 116 0.00 7.39 15.80
CA THR A 116 0.77 6.73 14.74
C THR A 116 0.08 5.47 14.23
N HIS A 117 -0.52 4.67 15.12
CA HIS A 117 -1.30 3.48 14.73
C HIS A 117 -2.46 3.87 13.80
N LEU A 118 -3.27 4.85 14.20
CA LEU A 118 -4.42 5.31 13.42
C LEU A 118 -3.98 5.93 12.08
N SER A 119 -2.92 6.72 12.05
CA SER A 119 -2.41 7.31 10.81
C SER A 119 -1.91 6.24 9.84
N ILE A 120 -1.22 5.21 10.33
CA ILE A 120 -0.77 4.05 9.51
C ILE A 120 -1.98 3.25 9.04
N ALA A 121 -2.98 3.01 9.88
CA ALA A 121 -4.18 2.26 9.52
C ALA A 121 -4.96 2.95 8.38
N ILE A 122 -5.16 4.28 8.47
CA ILE A 122 -5.77 5.07 7.39
C ILE A 122 -4.90 5.03 6.13
N GLY A 123 -3.58 5.16 6.28
CA GLY A 123 -2.62 5.05 5.18
C GLY A 123 -2.65 3.68 4.50
N LEU A 124 -2.82 2.60 5.27
CA LEU A 124 -2.95 1.24 4.76
C LEU A 124 -4.23 1.09 3.93
N GLU A 125 -5.37 1.61 4.40
CA GLU A 125 -6.62 1.64 3.61
C GLU A 125 -6.44 2.43 2.30
N ALA A 126 -5.71 3.54 2.33
CA ALA A 126 -5.39 4.31 1.12
C ALA A 126 -4.55 3.50 0.12
N THR A 127 -3.56 2.71 0.59
CA THR A 127 -2.78 1.84 -0.31
C THR A 127 -3.62 0.71 -0.91
N LYS A 128 -4.55 0.12 -0.14
CA LYS A 128 -5.50 -0.88 -0.63
C LYS A 128 -6.41 -0.31 -1.74
N GLN A 129 -6.82 0.95 -1.59
CA GLN A 129 -7.59 1.69 -2.60
C GLN A 129 -6.72 2.29 -3.71
N ARG A 130 -5.46 1.85 -3.83
CA ARG A 130 -4.49 2.22 -4.86
C ARG A 130 -4.05 3.69 -4.85
N ARG A 131 -4.29 4.42 -3.77
CA ARG A 131 -3.77 5.79 -3.60
C ARG A 131 -2.24 5.74 -3.38
N ARG A 132 -1.56 6.80 -3.81
CA ARG A 132 -0.12 6.96 -3.56
C ARG A 132 0.09 7.57 -2.20
N VAL A 133 0.64 6.78 -1.29
CA VAL A 133 0.87 7.16 0.11
C VAL A 133 2.37 7.29 0.37
N LYS A 134 2.78 8.29 1.11
CA LYS A 134 4.10 8.37 1.74
C LYS A 134 3.92 8.60 3.25
N PHE A 135 4.54 7.75 4.05
CA PHE A 135 4.70 7.92 5.49
C PHE A 135 6.14 8.34 5.76
N ILE A 136 6.32 9.40 6.54
CA ILE A 136 7.64 9.91 6.90
C ILE A 136 7.54 10.58 8.27
N ASN A 137 8.57 10.49 9.11
CA ASN A 137 8.63 11.34 10.29
C ASN A 137 9.11 12.76 9.91
N ALA A 138 8.82 13.72 10.77
CA ALA A 138 9.09 15.12 10.47
C ALA A 138 10.60 15.43 10.40
N GLU A 139 11.42 14.74 11.18
CA GLU A 139 12.89 14.88 11.15
C GLU A 139 13.47 14.37 9.83
N ASP A 140 13.06 13.15 9.38
CA ASP A 140 13.50 12.58 8.11
C ASP A 140 13.07 13.46 6.92
N LEU A 141 11.83 14.00 6.95
CA LEU A 141 11.36 14.91 5.92
C LEU A 141 12.24 16.17 5.84
N THR A 142 12.58 16.74 6.98
CA THR A 142 13.46 17.90 7.05
C THR A 142 14.85 17.56 6.49
N ASN A 143 15.42 16.43 6.88
CA ASN A 143 16.72 15.98 6.40
C ASN A 143 16.72 15.72 4.88
N GLU A 144 15.65 15.09 4.34
CA GLU A 144 15.48 14.87 2.89
C GLU A 144 15.42 16.22 2.14
N LEU A 145 14.68 17.23 2.67
CA LEU A 145 14.58 18.57 2.07
C LEU A 145 15.93 19.30 2.07
N ILE A 146 16.65 19.29 3.19
CA ILE A 146 17.98 19.90 3.31
C ILE A 146 18.97 19.23 2.34
N ALA A 147 18.97 17.92 2.28
CA ALA A 147 19.84 17.18 1.35
C ALA A 147 19.53 17.51 -0.11
N ALA A 148 18.25 17.55 -0.49
CA ALA A 148 17.81 17.91 -1.83
C ALA A 148 18.19 19.36 -2.20
N ASN A 149 18.08 20.30 -1.25
CA ASN A 149 18.50 21.68 -1.46
C ASN A 149 20.02 21.79 -1.67
N ARG A 150 20.81 21.11 -0.86
CA ARG A 150 22.28 21.09 -0.97
C ARG A 150 22.77 20.47 -2.29
N SER A 151 22.04 19.50 -2.81
CA SER A 151 22.38 18.82 -4.09
C SER A 151 21.74 19.48 -5.32
N ASN A 152 21.04 20.63 -5.17
CA ASN A 152 20.29 21.29 -6.23
C ASN A 152 19.22 20.41 -6.90
N THR A 153 18.62 19.44 -6.16
CA THR A 153 17.56 18.55 -6.62
C THR A 153 16.22 18.80 -5.94
N LEU A 154 16.08 19.94 -5.26
CA LEU A 154 14.87 20.28 -4.49
C LEU A 154 13.62 20.31 -5.36
N THR A 155 13.70 20.86 -6.58
CA THR A 155 12.58 20.90 -7.52
C THR A 155 12.10 19.50 -7.87
N ASP A 156 13.02 18.58 -8.22
CA ASP A 156 12.69 17.17 -8.55
C ASP A 156 12.07 16.45 -7.34
N TYR A 157 12.62 16.74 -6.14
CA TYR A 157 12.07 16.19 -4.91
C TYR A 157 10.63 16.65 -4.69
N LEU A 158 10.36 17.96 -4.79
CA LEU A 158 9.01 18.52 -4.63
C LEU A 158 8.04 18.01 -5.70
N GLU A 159 8.49 17.86 -6.95
CA GLU A 159 7.69 17.21 -8.00
C GLU A 159 7.36 15.76 -7.65
N SER A 160 8.30 15.02 -7.06
CA SER A 160 8.04 13.65 -6.62
C SER A 160 6.99 13.60 -5.51
N MET A 161 7.05 14.56 -4.57
CA MET A 161 6.11 14.70 -3.45
C MET A 161 4.73 15.15 -3.92
N SER A 162 4.62 16.00 -4.92
CA SER A 162 3.33 16.45 -5.49
C SER A 162 2.50 15.31 -6.11
N ARG A 163 3.14 14.18 -6.42
CA ARG A 163 2.46 12.97 -6.91
C ARG A 163 1.90 12.10 -5.79
N VAL A 164 2.23 12.39 -4.53
CA VAL A 164 1.68 11.69 -3.36
C VAL A 164 0.26 12.21 -3.11
N GLU A 165 -0.69 11.30 -2.97
CA GLU A 165 -2.09 11.64 -2.71
C GLU A 165 -2.40 11.73 -1.22
N LEU A 166 -1.67 10.96 -0.40
CA LEU A 166 -1.73 11.02 1.06
C LEU A 166 -0.31 11.06 1.64
N LEU A 167 0.08 12.21 2.15
CA LEU A 167 1.31 12.38 2.92
C LEU A 167 0.99 12.29 4.41
N ILE A 168 1.62 11.34 5.09
CA ILE A 168 1.52 11.17 6.55
C ILE A 168 2.84 11.62 7.16
N ILE A 169 2.79 12.68 7.95
CA ILE A 169 3.97 13.21 8.68
C ILE A 169 3.78 12.90 10.16
N ASP A 170 4.62 12.02 10.70
CA ASP A 170 4.61 11.64 12.11
C ASP A 170 5.57 12.48 12.93
N GLU A 171 5.32 12.58 14.23
CA GLU A 171 6.23 13.22 15.21
C GLU A 171 6.52 14.71 14.97
N ILE A 172 5.57 15.47 14.40
CA ILE A 172 5.75 16.90 14.09
C ILE A 172 6.10 17.73 15.33
N GLY A 173 5.60 17.38 16.52
CA GLY A 173 5.80 18.14 17.75
C GLY A 173 7.20 18.08 18.36
N TYR A 174 8.11 17.27 17.80
CA TYR A 174 9.49 17.12 18.29
C TYR A 174 10.53 17.84 17.42
N LEU A 175 10.09 18.55 16.38
CA LEU A 175 11.01 19.33 15.55
C LEU A 175 11.47 20.59 16.29
N GLU A 176 12.76 20.68 16.57
CA GLU A 176 13.43 21.96 16.81
C GLU A 176 13.61 22.64 15.45
N LEU A 177 12.65 23.49 15.07
CA LEU A 177 12.77 24.30 13.86
C LEU A 177 13.88 25.34 14.08
N SER A 178 15.06 25.07 13.53
CA SER A 178 16.10 26.12 13.43
C SER A 178 15.63 27.19 12.44
N LYS A 179 16.09 28.45 12.63
CA LYS A 179 15.72 29.59 11.76
C LYS A 179 16.15 29.42 10.30
N GLU A 180 16.82 28.34 9.95
CA GLU A 180 17.34 28.02 8.61
C GLU A 180 16.46 27.01 7.86
N THR A 181 15.36 26.57 8.47
CA THR A 181 14.37 25.66 7.86
C THR A 181 13.10 26.43 7.50
#